data_4e8997b8be07088180359e352d25608d
#
_entry.id   4e8997b8be07088180359e352d25608d
#
_cell.length_a   1.000
_cell.length_b   1.000
_cell.length_c   1.000
_cell.angle_alpha   90.00
_cell.angle_beta   90.00
_cell.angle_gamma   90.00
#
_symmetry.space_group_name_H-M   'P 1'
#
loop_
_entity.id
_entity.type
_entity.pdbx_description
1 polymer ?
#
loop_
_entity_poly.entity_id
_entity_poly.type
_entity_poly.pdbx_seq_one_letter_code
_entity_poly.pdbx_strand_id
1 'polypeptide(L)'
;ITVTEICRKAHLSRKAFYDNFQDKEEILQAIFEDDVVKPIRTMNTLLSIRQSRDLQGIYMQNVYVPIYEDKEFYQKLIRPMKGVDGTFIRVVTHSLERLNLEIMGDSEISSGLEREYVAYYFASSQAMFMQKWIFDGMLFTPQELGTLYEKMTGFYWLDNSKDV
;
A
#
# COMPACT_ATOMS: atom_id res chain seq x y z
N ILE A 1 4.17 -8.64 -19.12
CA ILE A 1 3.42 -7.68 -19.96
C ILE A 1 4.38 -6.64 -20.50
N THR A 2 4.31 -6.34 -21.80
CA THR A 2 5.13 -5.35 -22.49
C THR A 2 4.31 -4.07 -22.75
N VAL A 3 5.01 -2.92 -22.89
CA VAL A 3 4.35 -1.66 -23.29
C VAL A 3 3.57 -1.82 -24.60
N THR A 4 4.09 -2.60 -25.54
CA THR A 4 3.41 -2.87 -26.82
C THR A 4 2.07 -3.60 -26.60
N GLU A 5 2.01 -4.57 -25.70
CA GLU A 5 0.78 -5.28 -25.38
C GLU A 5 -0.24 -4.40 -24.65
N ILE A 6 0.25 -3.52 -23.74
CA ILE A 6 -0.59 -2.53 -23.07
C ILE A 6 -1.21 -1.59 -24.09
N CYS A 7 -0.39 -0.98 -24.95
CA CYS A 7 -0.86 -0.07 -26.02
C CYS A 7 -1.89 -0.74 -26.93
N ARG A 8 -1.60 -1.97 -27.38
CA ARG A 8 -2.51 -2.73 -28.24
C ARG A 8 -3.87 -2.98 -27.59
N LYS A 9 -3.87 -3.39 -26.29
CA LYS A 9 -5.12 -3.65 -25.56
C LYS A 9 -5.91 -2.38 -25.24
N ALA A 10 -5.20 -1.29 -24.95
CA ALA A 10 -5.80 0.00 -24.65
C ALA A 10 -6.17 0.82 -25.90
N HIS A 11 -5.90 0.29 -27.10
CA HIS A 11 -6.10 1.00 -28.37
C HIS A 11 -5.35 2.34 -28.43
N LEU A 12 -4.18 2.41 -27.84
CA LEU A 12 -3.33 3.59 -27.78
C LEU A 12 -2.07 3.43 -28.65
N SER A 13 -1.54 4.55 -29.15
CA SER A 13 -0.23 4.54 -29.76
C SER A 13 0.88 4.46 -28.71
N ARG A 14 2.06 3.93 -29.09
CA ARG A 14 3.25 3.98 -28.20
C ARG A 14 3.65 5.41 -27.87
N LYS A 15 3.43 6.36 -28.79
CA LYS A 15 3.67 7.78 -28.52
C LYS A 15 2.76 8.28 -27.39
N ALA A 16 1.45 8.03 -27.48
CA ALA A 16 0.51 8.41 -26.44
C ALA A 16 0.84 7.78 -25.08
N PHE A 17 1.41 6.57 -25.09
CA PHE A 17 1.92 5.95 -23.87
C PHE A 17 3.07 6.75 -23.27
N TYR A 18 4.13 7.00 -24.06
CA TYR A 18 5.34 7.68 -23.59
C TYR A 18 5.15 9.19 -23.34
N ASP A 19 4.10 9.78 -23.87
CA ASP A 19 3.68 11.15 -23.53
C ASP A 19 3.13 11.25 -22.08
N ASN A 20 2.71 10.10 -21.46
CA ASN A 20 2.11 10.06 -20.12
C ASN A 20 2.89 9.23 -19.10
N PHE A 21 3.61 8.19 -19.55
CA PHE A 21 4.32 7.25 -18.68
C PHE A 21 5.70 6.93 -19.24
N GLN A 22 6.72 6.93 -18.41
CA GLN A 22 8.08 6.56 -18.80
C GLN A 22 8.21 5.05 -19.05
N ASP A 23 7.55 4.26 -18.22
CA ASP A 23 7.56 2.80 -18.30
C ASP A 23 6.27 2.17 -17.71
N LYS A 24 6.23 0.84 -17.68
CA LYS A 24 5.10 0.09 -17.13
C LYS A 24 5.00 0.15 -15.60
N GLU A 25 6.10 0.47 -14.91
CA GLU A 25 6.12 0.61 -13.45
C GLU A 25 5.41 1.88 -13.02
N GLU A 26 5.57 2.96 -13.80
CA GLU A 26 4.88 4.22 -13.56
C GLU A 26 3.35 4.07 -13.69
N ILE A 27 2.87 3.21 -14.62
CA ILE A 27 1.44 2.84 -14.66
C ILE A 27 1.02 2.14 -13.36
N LEU A 28 1.81 1.17 -12.90
CA LEU A 28 1.49 0.46 -11.66
C LEU A 28 1.46 1.42 -10.47
N GLN A 29 2.41 2.35 -10.43
CA GLN A 29 2.43 3.39 -9.41
C GLN A 29 1.18 4.28 -9.49
N ALA A 30 0.76 4.69 -10.69
CA ALA A 30 -0.45 5.49 -10.88
C ALA A 30 -1.72 4.75 -10.44
N ILE A 31 -1.84 3.46 -10.79
CA ILE A 31 -2.96 2.62 -10.34
C ILE A 31 -2.97 2.53 -8.80
N PHE A 32 -1.84 2.23 -8.18
CA PHE A 32 -1.76 2.10 -6.72
C PHE A 32 -2.00 3.44 -6.01
N GLU A 33 -1.54 4.54 -6.60
CA GLU A 33 -1.82 5.90 -6.11
C GLU A 33 -3.33 6.19 -6.13
N ASP A 34 -4.02 5.85 -7.23
CA ASP A 34 -5.46 6.10 -7.36
C ASP A 34 -6.29 5.17 -6.48
N ASP A 35 -5.99 3.89 -6.46
CA ASP A 35 -6.79 2.87 -5.76
C ASP A 35 -6.57 2.89 -4.25
N VAL A 36 -5.35 3.16 -3.78
CA VAL A 36 -4.97 2.99 -2.37
C VAL A 36 -4.54 4.31 -1.73
N VAL A 37 -3.56 5.00 -2.28
CA VAL A 37 -2.92 6.14 -1.60
C VAL A 37 -3.85 7.35 -1.48
N LYS A 38 -4.55 7.73 -2.55
CA LYS A 38 -5.48 8.87 -2.54
C LYS A 38 -6.65 8.68 -1.58
N PRO A 39 -7.33 7.53 -1.54
CA PRO A 39 -8.37 7.27 -0.53
C PRO A 39 -7.85 7.39 0.90
N ILE A 40 -6.66 6.84 1.19
CA ILE A 40 -6.04 6.94 2.51
C ILE A 40 -5.72 8.41 2.86
N ARG A 41 -5.12 9.15 1.93
CA ARG A 41 -4.82 10.57 2.12
C ARG A 41 -6.09 11.36 2.42
N THR A 42 -7.18 11.08 1.72
CA THR A 42 -8.48 11.71 1.96
C THR A 42 -9.02 11.36 3.35
N MET A 43 -8.94 10.12 3.78
CA MET A 43 -9.34 9.72 5.14
C MET A 43 -8.52 10.45 6.21
N ASN A 44 -7.20 10.56 6.02
CA ASN A 44 -6.34 11.27 6.97
C ASN A 44 -6.64 12.78 7.09
N THR A 45 -7.12 13.41 6.02
CA THR A 45 -7.54 14.82 6.10
C THR A 45 -8.84 15.01 6.87
N LEU A 46 -9.68 13.97 6.96
CA LEU A 46 -10.97 13.99 7.63
C LEU A 46 -10.89 13.55 9.10
N LEU A 47 -9.85 12.81 9.48
CA LEU A 47 -9.70 12.23 10.81
C LEU A 47 -8.53 12.88 11.55
N SER A 48 -8.72 13.20 12.82
CA SER A 48 -7.58 13.55 13.68
C SER A 48 -6.69 12.32 13.90
N ILE A 49 -5.42 12.54 14.25
CA ILE A 49 -4.44 11.46 14.54
C ILE A 49 -4.98 10.50 15.61
N ARG A 50 -5.71 11.00 16.60
CA ARG A 50 -6.32 10.17 17.65
C ARG A 50 -7.44 9.30 17.10
N GLN A 51 -8.32 9.85 16.28
CA GLN A 51 -9.39 9.10 15.63
C GLN A 51 -8.86 8.06 14.63
N SER A 52 -7.78 8.38 13.92
CA SER A 52 -7.12 7.42 13.02
C SER A 52 -6.57 6.21 13.77
N ARG A 53 -6.08 6.39 15.01
CA ARG A 53 -5.60 5.30 15.87
C ARG A 53 -6.74 4.39 16.32
N ASP A 54 -7.86 4.96 16.71
CA ASP A 54 -9.03 4.21 17.20
C ASP A 54 -9.77 3.47 16.06
N LEU A 55 -9.51 3.85 14.80
CA LEU A 55 -10.14 3.28 13.61
C LEU A 55 -9.14 2.51 12.71
N GLN A 56 -8.03 2.06 13.27
CA GLN A 56 -6.95 1.40 12.50
C GLN A 56 -7.43 0.22 11.67
N GLY A 57 -8.30 -0.63 12.20
CA GLY A 57 -8.83 -1.77 11.48
C GLY A 57 -9.70 -1.35 10.29
N ILE A 58 -10.55 -0.34 10.47
CA ILE A 58 -11.35 0.24 9.38
C ILE A 58 -10.45 0.89 8.32
N TYR A 59 -9.41 1.59 8.78
CA TYR A 59 -8.43 2.20 7.90
C TYR A 59 -7.74 1.14 7.03
N MET A 60 -7.22 0.09 7.65
CA MET A 60 -6.56 -1.00 6.94
C MET A 60 -7.54 -1.78 6.04
N GLN A 61 -8.79 -1.99 6.48
CA GLN A 61 -9.82 -2.55 5.61
C GLN A 61 -9.95 -1.77 4.30
N ASN A 62 -10.01 -0.44 4.36
CA ASN A 62 -10.14 0.40 3.17
C ASN A 62 -8.90 0.36 2.25
N VAL A 63 -7.72 0.07 2.77
CA VAL A 63 -6.51 -0.17 1.96
C VAL A 63 -6.65 -1.42 1.09
N TYR A 64 -7.30 -2.46 1.60
CA TYR A 64 -7.40 -3.75 0.93
C TYR A 64 -8.63 -3.90 0.03
N VAL A 65 -9.68 -3.08 0.21
CA VAL A 65 -10.92 -3.15 -0.58
C VAL A 65 -10.66 -3.02 -2.08
N PRO A 66 -9.99 -1.98 -2.61
CA PRO A 66 -9.80 -1.84 -4.05
C PRO A 66 -8.99 -2.99 -4.65
N ILE A 67 -7.99 -3.46 -3.90
CA ILE A 67 -7.15 -4.60 -4.32
C ILE A 67 -7.99 -5.89 -4.39
N TYR A 68 -8.92 -6.07 -3.46
CA TYR A 68 -9.79 -7.24 -3.42
C TYR A 68 -10.85 -7.20 -4.52
N GLU A 69 -11.38 -6.02 -4.83
CA GLU A 69 -12.36 -5.81 -5.90
C GLU A 69 -11.76 -6.09 -7.28
N ASP A 70 -10.48 -5.76 -7.51
CA ASP A 70 -9.74 -6.12 -8.73
C ASP A 70 -8.75 -7.29 -8.53
N LYS A 71 -9.23 -8.29 -7.81
CA LYS A 71 -8.49 -9.51 -7.45
C LYS A 71 -7.77 -10.15 -8.63
N GLU A 72 -8.43 -10.25 -9.77
CA GLU A 72 -7.87 -10.89 -10.96
C GLU A 72 -6.65 -10.14 -11.50
N PHE A 73 -6.71 -8.81 -11.52
CA PHE A 73 -5.60 -7.96 -11.92
C PHE A 73 -4.40 -8.13 -10.99
N TYR A 74 -4.60 -7.97 -9.69
CA TYR A 74 -3.51 -8.04 -8.72
C TYR A 74 -2.89 -9.43 -8.62
N GLN A 75 -3.67 -10.50 -8.72
CA GLN A 75 -3.14 -11.86 -8.78
C GLN A 75 -2.33 -12.12 -10.05
N LYS A 76 -2.76 -11.60 -11.21
CA LYS A 76 -1.99 -11.70 -12.45
C LYS A 76 -0.71 -10.88 -12.41
N LEU A 77 -0.74 -9.75 -11.73
CA LEU A 77 0.42 -8.88 -11.55
C LEU A 77 1.54 -9.57 -10.76
N ILE A 78 1.18 -10.33 -9.71
CA ILE A 78 2.13 -10.97 -8.80
C ILE A 78 2.54 -12.38 -9.26
N ARG A 79 1.66 -13.14 -9.93
CA ARG A 79 1.91 -14.54 -10.34
C ARG A 79 3.15 -14.82 -11.20
N PRO A 80 3.58 -13.94 -12.10
CA PRO A 80 4.81 -14.16 -12.87
C PRO A 80 6.08 -14.11 -12.03
N MET A 81 5.99 -13.66 -10.80
CA MET A 81 7.12 -13.43 -9.88
C MET A 81 7.63 -14.71 -9.23
N LYS A 82 7.94 -15.74 -10.03
CA LYS A 82 8.81 -16.84 -9.56
C LYS A 82 10.20 -16.26 -9.30
N GLY A 83 10.31 -15.46 -8.27
CA GLY A 83 11.53 -15.21 -7.52
C GLY A 83 12.34 -13.96 -7.83
N VAL A 84 12.06 -13.10 -8.82
CA VAL A 84 13.02 -12.01 -9.12
C VAL A 84 12.44 -10.64 -9.50
N ASP A 85 11.17 -10.52 -9.82
CA ASP A 85 10.64 -9.18 -10.14
C ASP A 85 10.05 -8.49 -8.90
N GLY A 86 10.88 -7.74 -8.19
CA GLY A 86 10.49 -6.92 -7.04
C GLY A 86 9.69 -5.66 -7.37
N THR A 87 9.20 -5.52 -8.60
CA THR A 87 8.49 -4.32 -9.07
C THR A 87 7.32 -3.97 -8.18
N PHE A 88 6.44 -4.95 -7.87
CA PHE A 88 5.29 -4.71 -7.00
C PHE A 88 5.73 -4.21 -5.62
N ILE A 89 6.64 -4.94 -4.96
CA ILE A 89 7.17 -4.56 -3.64
C ILE A 89 7.80 -3.18 -3.67
N ARG A 90 8.63 -2.89 -4.68
CA ARG A 90 9.31 -1.60 -4.79
C ARG A 90 8.32 -0.45 -4.97
N VAL A 91 7.36 -0.58 -5.89
CA VAL A 91 6.35 0.44 -6.16
C VAL A 91 5.47 0.68 -4.94
N VAL A 92 4.95 -0.40 -4.33
CA VAL A 92 4.08 -0.30 -3.15
C VAL A 92 4.83 0.26 -1.95
N THR A 93 6.05 -0.23 -1.68
CA THR A 93 6.88 0.30 -0.59
C THR A 93 7.14 1.79 -0.77
N HIS A 94 7.56 2.22 -1.96
CA HIS A 94 7.84 3.63 -2.22
C HIS A 94 6.60 4.52 -2.05
N SER A 95 5.44 4.08 -2.56
CA SER A 95 4.19 4.83 -2.44
C SER A 95 3.73 4.94 -0.99
N LEU A 96 3.81 3.86 -0.23
CA LEU A 96 3.44 3.83 1.19
C LEU A 96 4.45 4.58 2.07
N GLU A 97 5.74 4.53 1.77
CA GLU A 97 6.77 5.30 2.48
C GLU A 97 6.50 6.81 2.38
N ARG A 98 6.24 7.30 1.16
CA ARG A 98 5.86 8.70 0.95
C ARG A 98 4.60 9.07 1.74
N LEU A 99 3.57 8.23 1.68
CA LEU A 99 2.34 8.44 2.43
C LEU A 99 2.59 8.45 3.95
N ASN A 100 3.39 7.53 4.46
CA ASN A 100 3.74 7.48 5.88
C ASN A 100 4.48 8.75 6.32
N LEU A 101 5.42 9.24 5.52
CA LEU A 101 6.11 10.51 5.77
C LEU A 101 5.16 11.71 5.78
N GLU A 102 4.19 11.75 4.87
CA GLU A 102 3.14 12.76 4.84
C GLU A 102 2.27 12.71 6.12
N ILE A 103 1.84 11.51 6.53
CA ILE A 103 1.00 11.30 7.72
C ILE A 103 1.73 11.63 9.01
N MET A 104 2.99 11.25 9.11
CA MET A 104 3.82 11.53 10.30
C MET A 104 4.04 13.03 10.50
N GLY A 105 3.99 13.83 9.43
CA GLY A 105 4.14 15.29 9.51
C GLY A 105 5.39 15.70 10.29
N ASP A 106 5.32 16.79 11.02
CA ASP A 106 6.37 17.28 11.92
C ASP A 106 6.19 16.77 13.36
N SER A 107 5.66 15.54 13.52
CA SER A 107 5.43 14.97 14.84
C SER A 107 6.73 14.78 15.61
N GLU A 108 6.70 15.00 16.94
CA GLU A 108 7.86 14.89 17.86
C GLU A 108 8.41 13.46 17.99
N ILE A 109 7.72 12.45 17.40
CA ILE A 109 8.04 11.03 17.59
C ILE A 109 9.37 10.64 16.94
N SER A 110 9.78 11.34 15.90
CA SER A 110 11.06 11.11 15.24
C SER A 110 11.45 12.29 14.36
N SER A 111 12.71 12.68 14.39
CA SER A 111 13.27 13.75 13.55
C SER A 111 14.28 13.18 12.56
N GLY A 112 14.35 13.78 11.38
CA GLY A 112 15.40 13.48 10.41
C GLY A 112 15.42 12.03 9.95
N LEU A 113 16.60 11.41 10.05
CA LEU A 113 16.87 10.05 9.56
C LEU A 113 16.00 8.98 10.23
N GLU A 114 15.72 9.11 11.52
CA GLU A 114 14.87 8.15 12.25
C GLU A 114 13.46 8.07 11.64
N ARG A 115 12.90 9.22 11.27
CA ARG A 115 11.57 9.29 10.64
C ARG A 115 11.53 8.55 9.30
N GLU A 116 12.58 8.68 8.48
CA GLU A 116 12.69 7.96 7.22
C GLU A 116 12.73 6.44 7.43
N TYR A 117 13.55 5.97 8.39
CA TYR A 117 13.62 4.55 8.73
C TYR A 117 12.30 3.99 9.26
N VAL A 118 11.58 4.73 10.09
CA VAL A 118 10.27 4.34 10.61
C VAL A 118 9.25 4.27 9.48
N ALA A 119 9.18 5.28 8.61
CA ALA A 119 8.29 5.28 7.44
C ALA A 119 8.58 4.11 6.50
N TYR A 120 9.85 3.85 6.22
CA TYR A 120 10.28 2.72 5.38
C TYR A 120 9.95 1.37 6.01
N TYR A 121 10.17 1.19 7.32
CA TYR A 121 9.84 -0.04 8.04
C TYR A 121 8.36 -0.39 7.92
N PHE A 122 7.47 0.56 8.19
CA PHE A 122 6.04 0.34 8.06
C PHE A 122 5.62 0.08 6.61
N ALA A 123 6.13 0.86 5.67
CA ALA A 123 5.84 0.68 4.25
C ALA A 123 6.29 -0.70 3.73
N SER A 124 7.50 -1.12 4.07
CA SER A 124 8.04 -2.42 3.66
C SER A 124 7.26 -3.58 4.24
N SER A 125 6.93 -3.54 5.53
CA SER A 125 6.14 -4.60 6.18
C SER A 125 4.74 -4.70 5.60
N GLN A 126 4.08 -3.57 5.33
CA GLN A 126 2.76 -3.53 4.69
C GLN A 126 2.81 -4.07 3.25
N ALA A 127 3.81 -3.68 2.46
CA ALA A 127 3.98 -4.15 1.08
C ALA A 127 4.20 -5.67 1.03
N MET A 128 5.06 -6.21 1.90
CA MET A 128 5.32 -7.65 2.00
C MET A 128 4.08 -8.43 2.46
N PHE A 129 3.34 -7.90 3.42
CA PHE A 129 2.10 -8.50 3.91
C PHE A 129 1.03 -8.53 2.81
N MET A 130 0.85 -7.42 2.09
CA MET A 130 -0.06 -7.29 0.96
C MET A 130 0.30 -8.29 -0.16
N GLN A 131 1.59 -8.37 -0.54
CA GLN A 131 2.04 -9.32 -1.55
C GLN A 131 1.75 -10.77 -1.15
N LYS A 132 2.03 -11.13 0.12
CA LYS A 132 1.74 -12.46 0.63
C LYS A 132 0.24 -12.78 0.53
N TRP A 133 -0.62 -11.87 0.98
CA TRP A 133 -2.06 -12.06 0.93
C TRP A 133 -2.57 -12.24 -0.51
N ILE A 134 -2.10 -11.45 -1.47
CA ILE A 134 -2.47 -11.59 -2.87
C ILE A 134 -1.95 -12.93 -3.43
N PHE A 135 -0.70 -13.28 -3.11
CA PHE A 135 -0.07 -14.53 -3.57
C PHE A 135 -0.79 -15.77 -3.05
N ASP A 136 -1.22 -15.77 -1.79
CA ASP A 136 -1.99 -16.84 -1.16
C ASP A 136 -3.45 -16.92 -1.67
N GLY A 137 -3.84 -16.06 -2.61
CA GLY A 137 -5.15 -16.09 -3.25
C GLY A 137 -6.21 -15.23 -2.57
N MET A 138 -5.79 -14.29 -1.72
CA MET A 138 -6.72 -13.38 -1.00
C MET A 138 -7.76 -14.16 -0.17
N LEU A 139 -7.28 -15.09 0.64
CA LEU A 139 -8.12 -15.98 1.46
C LEU A 139 -8.92 -15.24 2.52
N PHE A 140 -8.37 -14.12 3.04
CA PHE A 140 -9.07 -13.24 3.97
C PHE A 140 -9.76 -12.11 3.21
N THR A 141 -10.97 -11.76 3.63
CA THR A 141 -11.63 -10.54 3.18
C THR A 141 -10.93 -9.30 3.72
N PRO A 142 -11.11 -8.12 3.10
CA PRO A 142 -10.57 -6.86 3.64
C PRO A 142 -10.97 -6.60 5.10
N GLN A 143 -12.19 -6.95 5.49
CA GLN A 143 -12.68 -6.80 6.86
C GLN A 143 -11.92 -7.71 7.83
N GLU A 144 -11.68 -8.97 7.48
CA GLU A 144 -10.90 -9.90 8.29
C GLU A 144 -9.44 -9.45 8.42
N LEU A 145 -8.88 -8.87 7.35
CA LEU A 145 -7.53 -8.26 7.41
C LEU A 145 -7.49 -7.05 8.33
N GLY A 146 -8.50 -6.18 8.29
CA GLY A 146 -8.62 -5.05 9.21
C GLY A 146 -8.61 -5.53 10.66
N THR A 147 -9.44 -6.54 10.98
CA THR A 147 -9.51 -7.16 12.33
C THR A 147 -8.17 -7.82 12.72
N LEU A 148 -7.50 -8.49 11.78
CA LEU A 148 -6.19 -9.08 12.03
C LEU A 148 -5.14 -8.01 12.32
N TYR A 149 -5.18 -6.89 11.61
CA TYR A 149 -4.27 -5.77 11.82
C TYR A 149 -4.45 -5.15 13.21
N GLU A 150 -5.69 -4.93 13.65
CA GLU A 150 -5.98 -4.47 15.01
C GLU A 150 -5.39 -5.38 16.07
N LYS A 151 -5.53 -6.70 15.89
CA LYS A 151 -4.94 -7.67 16.80
C LYS A 151 -3.42 -7.58 16.84
N MET A 152 -2.78 -7.46 15.67
CA MET A 152 -1.32 -7.37 15.58
C MET A 152 -0.79 -6.08 16.21
N THR A 153 -1.43 -4.95 15.96
CA THR A 153 -1.03 -3.66 16.53
C THR A 153 -1.38 -3.56 18.02
N GLY A 154 -2.51 -4.12 18.46
CA GLY A 154 -2.89 -4.21 19.86
C GLY A 154 -1.88 -5.01 20.71
N PHE A 155 -1.27 -6.06 20.17
CA PHE A 155 -0.24 -6.83 20.87
C PHE A 155 1.00 -5.99 21.22
N TYR A 156 1.40 -5.04 20.36
CA TYR A 156 2.56 -4.18 20.59
C TYR A 156 2.31 -3.06 21.61
N TRP A 157 1.03 -2.70 21.87
CA TRP A 157 0.68 -1.57 22.71
C TRP A 157 0.19 -1.97 24.11
N LEU A 158 -0.29 -3.22 24.30
CA LEU A 158 -0.82 -3.67 25.58
C LEU A 158 0.26 -4.00 26.62
N ASP A 159 1.50 -4.23 26.19
CA ASP A 159 2.60 -4.56 27.11
C ASP A 159 3.29 -3.33 27.70
N ASN A 160 3.17 -2.17 27.05
CA ASN A 160 3.81 -0.92 27.52
C ASN A 160 2.93 -0.06 28.43
N SER A 161 1.68 -0.45 28.70
CA SER A 161 0.76 0.32 29.57
C SER A 161 0.70 -0.19 31.01
N LYS A 162 1.52 -1.18 31.39
CA LYS A 162 1.57 -1.72 32.74
C LYS A 162 2.68 -1.15 33.63
N ASP A 163 3.53 -0.28 33.09
CA ASP A 163 4.66 0.33 33.82
C ASP A 163 4.60 1.86 33.86
N VAL A 164 3.43 2.44 34.16
CA VAL A 164 3.32 3.84 34.62
C VAL A 164 2.38 3.90 35.82
#